data_7632c7228a91b26dc3d89f3190fc29c9
#
_entry.id   7632c7228a91b26dc3d89f3190fc29c9
#
_cell.length_a   1.000
_cell.length_b   1.000
_cell.length_c   1.000
_cell.angle_alpha   90.00
_cell.angle_beta   90.00
_cell.angle_gamma   90.00
#
_symmetry.space_group_name_H-M   'P 1'
#
loop_
_entity.id
_entity.type
_entity.pdbx_description
1 polymer ?
#
loop_
_entity_poly.entity_id
_entity_poly.type
_entity_poly.pdbx_seq_one_letter_code
_entity_poly.pdbx_strand_id
1 'polypeptide(L)'
;MNLFTKYFLPENETKNNLLIIHGLGEHSGRYLKLIKLLNENGVKVFTFDLPGHGKSKGLRGDISSLEELFKYIENYIPDNYILFGHSLGGLLATRFCQFTEKKPEKLILSDPAIGNIAKNKVLLAFLKIFKKMQISNRIKLEDLSTNPNAIEKYKNDILVHDKITIRTVLMMFNEAEKALERIEELKLPTLLLYGKEDKIINVSEYDKIIQDNITKVSFEKGKHELFECIYNEKAFYNKIIEFVNL
;
A
#
# COMPACT_ATOMS: atom_id res chain seq x y z
N MET A 1 19.22 1.86 5.40
CA MET A 1 18.02 1.35 6.14
C MET A 1 18.18 -0.14 6.41
N ASN A 2 17.78 -0.65 7.58
CA ASN A 2 17.83 -2.09 7.88
C ASN A 2 16.39 -2.57 8.12
N LEU A 3 15.75 -3.06 7.05
CA LEU A 3 14.35 -3.51 7.06
C LEU A 3 14.30 -5.05 7.08
N PHE A 4 13.26 -5.58 7.70
CA PHE A 4 12.94 -6.99 7.57
C PHE A 4 12.44 -7.24 6.14
N THR A 5 13.14 -8.09 5.41
CA THR A 5 12.85 -8.42 4.01
C THR A 5 12.55 -9.89 3.84
N LYS A 6 11.74 -10.21 2.87
CA LYS A 6 11.43 -11.58 2.48
C LYS A 6 11.22 -11.66 0.98
N TYR A 7 11.60 -12.79 0.40
CA TYR A 7 11.19 -13.13 -0.96
C TYR A 7 10.61 -14.54 -0.98
N PHE A 8 9.71 -14.77 -1.92
CA PHE A 8 9.00 -16.03 -2.08
C PHE A 8 9.16 -16.46 -3.54
N LEU A 9 9.65 -17.67 -3.72
CA LEU A 9 9.90 -18.24 -5.04
C LEU A 9 8.70 -19.08 -5.48
N PRO A 10 8.30 -19.01 -6.76
CA PRO A 10 7.39 -19.98 -7.32
C PRO A 10 8.05 -21.38 -7.37
N GLU A 11 7.24 -22.43 -7.34
CA GLU A 11 7.75 -23.80 -7.53
C GLU A 11 8.17 -24.07 -8.99
N ASN A 12 7.52 -23.39 -9.92
CA ASN A 12 7.81 -23.44 -11.35
C ASN A 12 8.73 -22.30 -11.78
N GLU A 13 9.01 -22.21 -13.10
CA GLU A 13 9.81 -21.13 -13.67
C GLU A 13 9.26 -19.75 -13.32
N THR A 14 10.17 -18.84 -12.95
CA THR A 14 9.82 -17.44 -12.68
C THR A 14 9.52 -16.71 -13.98
N LYS A 15 8.29 -16.22 -14.13
CA LYS A 15 7.83 -15.40 -15.25
C LYS A 15 7.95 -13.92 -14.97
N ASN A 16 7.58 -13.51 -13.76
CA ASN A 16 7.53 -12.12 -13.33
C ASN A 16 8.11 -11.95 -11.92
N ASN A 17 8.55 -10.74 -11.60
CA ASN A 17 8.89 -10.31 -10.25
C ASN A 17 7.84 -9.31 -9.77
N LEU A 18 7.45 -9.38 -8.50
CA LEU A 18 6.51 -8.43 -7.91
C LEU A 18 6.97 -8.00 -6.52
N LEU A 19 6.96 -6.69 -6.26
CA LEU A 19 7.22 -6.12 -4.95
C LEU A 19 5.89 -5.72 -4.29
N ILE A 20 5.67 -6.14 -3.03
CA ILE A 20 4.54 -5.72 -2.21
C ILE A 20 4.99 -4.70 -1.17
N ILE A 21 4.30 -3.55 -1.12
CA ILE A 21 4.41 -2.54 -0.06
C ILE A 21 3.09 -2.52 0.73
N HIS A 22 3.16 -2.87 1.99
CA HIS A 22 2.02 -2.96 2.90
C HIS A 22 1.56 -1.58 3.42
N GLY A 23 0.39 -1.54 4.08
CA GLY A 23 -0.22 -0.33 4.61
C GLY A 23 0.28 0.10 6.00
N LEU A 24 -0.35 1.15 6.54
CA LEU A 24 -0.03 1.71 7.86
C LEU A 24 -0.44 0.76 8.98
N GLY A 25 0.46 0.54 9.94
CA GLY A 25 0.19 -0.22 11.15
C GLY A 25 0.17 -1.73 10.98
N GLU A 26 0.34 -2.22 9.76
CA GLU A 26 0.38 -3.64 9.42
C GLU A 26 1.79 -4.14 9.04
N HIS A 27 1.89 -5.27 8.35
CA HIS A 27 3.17 -5.86 7.92
C HIS A 27 2.99 -6.82 6.72
N SER A 28 4.10 -7.14 6.06
CA SER A 28 4.15 -7.99 4.86
C SER A 28 3.53 -9.40 5.03
N GLY A 29 3.53 -9.95 6.24
CA GLY A 29 2.97 -11.28 6.53
C GLY A 29 1.46 -11.38 6.32
N ARG A 30 0.73 -10.28 6.22
CA ARG A 30 -0.71 -10.28 5.95
C ARG A 30 -1.07 -10.60 4.50
N TYR A 31 -0.08 -10.55 3.60
CA TYR A 31 -0.27 -10.81 2.16
C TYR A 31 0.05 -12.23 1.74
N LEU A 32 0.25 -13.18 2.68
CA LEU A 32 0.65 -14.56 2.37
C LEU A 32 -0.31 -15.27 1.43
N LYS A 33 -1.61 -14.99 1.49
CA LYS A 33 -2.59 -15.57 0.57
C LYS A 33 -2.40 -15.06 -0.87
N LEU A 34 -2.23 -13.74 -1.04
CA LEU A 34 -1.90 -13.15 -2.34
C LEU A 34 -0.56 -13.69 -2.86
N ILE A 35 0.45 -13.74 -2.00
CA ILE A 35 1.78 -14.24 -2.34
C ILE A 35 1.71 -15.69 -2.85
N LYS A 36 0.97 -16.54 -2.17
CA LYS A 36 0.77 -17.93 -2.61
C LYS A 36 0.15 -18.01 -4.00
N LEU A 37 -0.93 -17.27 -4.24
CA LEU A 37 -1.58 -17.21 -5.55
C LEU A 37 -0.65 -16.67 -6.65
N LEU A 38 0.15 -15.64 -6.35
CA LEU A 38 1.16 -15.12 -7.28
C LEU A 38 2.23 -16.16 -7.59
N ASN A 39 2.75 -16.87 -6.58
CA ASN A 39 3.73 -17.95 -6.78
C ASN A 39 3.16 -19.09 -7.64
N GLU A 40 1.90 -19.51 -7.42
CA GLU A 40 1.21 -20.52 -8.23
C GLU A 40 1.12 -20.10 -9.72
N ASN A 41 1.17 -18.78 -10.00
CA ASN A 41 1.17 -18.21 -11.35
C ASN A 41 2.59 -17.87 -11.87
N GLY A 42 3.65 -18.36 -11.23
CA GLY A 42 5.03 -18.15 -11.65
C GLY A 42 5.61 -16.77 -11.30
N VAL A 43 5.02 -16.06 -10.35
CA VAL A 43 5.51 -14.75 -9.93
C VAL A 43 6.39 -14.87 -8.69
N LYS A 44 7.65 -14.43 -8.79
CA LYS A 44 8.53 -14.27 -7.63
C LYS A 44 8.14 -13.00 -6.87
N VAL A 45 7.85 -13.14 -5.58
CA VAL A 45 7.40 -12.02 -4.76
C VAL A 45 8.49 -11.56 -3.81
N PHE A 46 8.74 -10.26 -3.83
CA PHE A 46 9.59 -9.53 -2.88
C PHE A 46 8.70 -8.75 -1.93
N THR A 47 9.08 -8.68 -0.67
CA THR A 47 8.36 -7.86 0.30
C THR A 47 9.29 -7.45 1.44
N PHE A 48 8.94 -6.38 2.12
CA PHE A 48 9.62 -5.92 3.33
C PHE A 48 8.60 -5.30 4.29
N ASP A 49 8.95 -5.24 5.55
CA ASP A 49 8.18 -4.46 6.52
C ASP A 49 8.71 -3.02 6.51
N LEU A 50 7.81 -2.04 6.39
CA LEU A 50 8.13 -0.60 6.41
C LEU A 50 8.89 -0.22 7.70
N PRO A 51 9.67 0.88 7.71
CA PRO A 51 10.32 1.35 8.94
C PRO A 51 9.34 1.46 10.10
N GLY A 52 9.69 0.88 11.25
CA GLY A 52 8.81 0.89 12.42
C GLY A 52 7.54 0.06 12.32
N HIS A 53 7.42 -0.85 11.34
CA HIS A 53 6.31 -1.77 11.18
C HIS A 53 6.77 -3.23 11.26
N GLY A 54 5.84 -4.13 11.57
CA GLY A 54 6.10 -5.56 11.60
C GLY A 54 7.37 -5.92 12.38
N LYS A 55 8.31 -6.58 11.71
CA LYS A 55 9.63 -6.98 12.25
C LYS A 55 10.75 -5.99 11.96
N SER A 56 10.49 -4.93 11.17
CA SER A 56 11.47 -3.87 10.93
C SER A 56 11.70 -3.02 12.16
N LYS A 57 12.99 -2.62 12.35
CA LYS A 57 13.37 -1.75 13.45
C LYS A 57 12.85 -0.33 13.26
N GLY A 58 12.81 0.42 14.35
CA GLY A 58 12.40 1.82 14.36
C GLY A 58 11.27 2.12 15.33
N LEU A 59 10.94 3.38 15.46
CA LEU A 59 9.80 3.85 16.24
C LEU A 59 8.50 3.45 15.52
N ARG A 60 7.54 2.84 16.21
CA ARG A 60 6.30 2.33 15.59
C ARG A 60 5.57 3.42 14.82
N GLY A 61 5.25 3.12 13.55
CA GLY A 61 4.54 4.02 12.64
C GLY A 61 5.36 5.22 12.20
N ASP A 62 6.70 5.11 12.17
CA ASP A 62 7.58 6.21 11.84
C ASP A 62 8.31 6.01 10.50
N ILE A 63 7.96 6.81 9.51
CA ILE A 63 8.70 6.92 8.25
C ILE A 63 9.47 8.24 8.26
N SER A 64 10.77 8.15 8.55
CA SER A 64 11.61 9.34 8.77
C SER A 64 12.05 10.03 7.49
N SER A 65 12.23 9.27 6.41
CA SER A 65 12.68 9.77 5.10
C SER A 65 12.12 8.93 3.97
N LEU A 66 11.41 9.56 3.05
CA LEU A 66 10.96 8.91 1.80
C LEU A 66 12.14 8.65 0.86
N GLU A 67 13.09 9.57 0.79
CA GLU A 67 14.27 9.43 -0.06
C GLU A 67 15.08 8.17 0.30
N GLU A 68 15.36 7.97 1.60
CA GLU A 68 16.06 6.77 2.06
C GLU A 68 15.24 5.50 1.79
N LEU A 69 13.92 5.55 1.94
CA LEU A 69 13.03 4.42 1.66
C LEU A 69 13.04 4.10 0.16
N PHE A 70 12.92 5.10 -0.70
CA PHE A 70 12.92 4.89 -2.15
C PHE A 70 14.26 4.37 -2.65
N LYS A 71 15.37 4.92 -2.16
CA LYS A 71 16.71 4.40 -2.45
C LYS A 71 16.91 2.97 -1.96
N TYR A 72 16.31 2.62 -0.81
CA TYR A 72 16.31 1.22 -0.34
C TYR A 72 15.55 0.31 -1.31
N ILE A 73 14.35 0.72 -1.76
CA ILE A 73 13.55 -0.03 -2.73
C ILE A 73 14.35 -0.25 -4.02
N GLU A 74 14.93 0.80 -4.59
CA GLU A 74 15.73 0.73 -5.84
C GLU A 74 16.88 -0.28 -5.75
N ASN A 75 17.52 -0.40 -4.60
CA ASN A 75 18.60 -1.35 -4.38
C ASN A 75 18.14 -2.78 -4.06
N TYR A 76 16.87 -2.95 -3.66
CA TYR A 76 16.33 -4.23 -3.21
C TYR A 76 15.65 -5.02 -4.34
N ILE A 77 15.05 -4.33 -5.30
CA ILE A 77 14.27 -4.94 -6.37
C ILE A 77 15.11 -5.21 -7.63
N PRO A 78 14.75 -6.23 -8.45
CA PRO A 78 15.32 -6.43 -9.78
C PRO A 78 14.92 -5.31 -10.74
N ASP A 79 15.51 -5.28 -11.96
CA ASP A 79 15.21 -4.24 -12.95
C ASP A 79 13.79 -4.39 -13.54
N ASN A 80 13.35 -5.64 -13.80
CA ASN A 80 12.03 -5.94 -14.35
C ASN A 80 11.13 -6.43 -13.20
N TYR A 81 10.13 -5.63 -12.84
CA TYR A 81 9.24 -5.95 -11.74
C TYR A 81 7.88 -5.25 -11.86
N ILE A 82 6.90 -5.81 -11.18
CA ILE A 82 5.57 -5.23 -10.95
C ILE A 82 5.56 -4.69 -9.52
N LEU A 83 4.96 -3.53 -9.30
CA LEU A 83 4.83 -2.93 -7.98
C LEU A 83 3.38 -3.01 -7.49
N PHE A 84 3.17 -3.58 -6.30
CA PHE A 84 1.89 -3.58 -5.60
C PHE A 84 1.99 -2.74 -4.33
N GLY A 85 1.00 -1.88 -4.09
CA GLY A 85 0.89 -1.12 -2.86
C GLY A 85 -0.54 -1.03 -2.34
N HIS A 86 -0.71 -1.24 -1.03
CA HIS A 86 -2.00 -1.11 -0.35
C HIS A 86 -2.01 0.10 0.59
N SER A 87 -3.07 0.90 0.58
CA SER A 87 -3.28 2.02 1.51
C SER A 87 -2.07 2.99 1.54
N LEU A 88 -1.38 3.15 2.67
CA LEU A 88 -0.11 3.87 2.75
C LEU A 88 0.93 3.30 1.77
N GLY A 89 1.01 1.97 1.63
CA GLY A 89 1.88 1.32 0.64
C GLY A 89 1.51 1.73 -0.79
N GLY A 90 0.23 1.95 -1.08
CA GLY A 90 -0.26 2.47 -2.35
C GLY A 90 0.17 3.91 -2.61
N LEU A 91 0.11 4.77 -1.59
CA LEU A 91 0.69 6.11 -1.65
C LEU A 91 2.19 6.07 -1.93
N LEU A 92 2.93 5.25 -1.18
CA LEU A 92 4.38 5.11 -1.34
C LEU A 92 4.75 4.57 -2.72
N ALA A 93 4.00 3.58 -3.24
CA ALA A 93 4.20 3.03 -4.58
C ALA A 93 3.94 4.08 -5.67
N THR A 94 2.86 4.86 -5.56
CA THR A 94 2.55 5.96 -6.49
C THR A 94 3.67 6.98 -6.49
N ARG A 95 4.08 7.45 -5.31
CA ARG A 95 5.16 8.45 -5.18
C ARG A 95 6.51 7.90 -5.64
N PHE A 96 6.82 6.64 -5.33
CA PHE A 96 8.01 5.98 -5.84
C PHE A 96 8.05 6.00 -7.36
N CYS A 97 6.97 5.60 -8.04
CA CYS A 97 6.88 5.66 -9.50
C CYS A 97 7.01 7.08 -10.08
N GLN A 98 6.62 8.11 -9.35
CA GLN A 98 6.78 9.51 -9.78
C GLN A 98 8.22 10.02 -9.62
N PHE A 99 9.00 9.46 -8.68
CA PHE A 99 10.36 9.90 -8.37
C PHE A 99 11.48 9.07 -8.99
N THR A 100 11.33 7.73 -9.00
CA THR A 100 12.41 6.83 -9.41
C THR A 100 12.64 6.83 -10.92
N GLU A 101 13.89 6.63 -11.34
CA GLU A 101 14.21 6.28 -12.73
C GLU A 101 14.02 4.76 -12.99
N LYS A 102 14.08 3.94 -11.93
CA LYS A 102 13.86 2.50 -11.99
C LYS A 102 12.37 2.17 -11.94
N LYS A 103 11.65 2.48 -13.04
CA LYS A 103 10.19 2.29 -13.13
C LYS A 103 9.81 0.81 -13.10
N PRO A 104 8.72 0.41 -12.41
CA PRO A 104 8.12 -0.90 -12.60
C PRO A 104 7.50 -1.03 -13.99
N GLU A 105 7.34 -2.26 -14.46
CA GLU A 105 6.60 -2.54 -15.72
C GLU A 105 5.11 -2.27 -15.56
N LYS A 106 4.57 -2.53 -14.38
CA LYS A 106 3.15 -2.34 -14.03
C LYS A 106 3.02 -1.89 -12.59
N LEU A 107 1.96 -1.15 -12.29
CA LEU A 107 1.60 -0.72 -10.94
C LEU A 107 0.22 -1.25 -10.55
N ILE A 108 0.10 -1.82 -9.35
CA ILE A 108 -1.17 -2.28 -8.77
C ILE A 108 -1.38 -1.53 -7.47
N LEU A 109 -2.49 -0.84 -7.37
CA LEU A 109 -2.88 -0.04 -6.22
C LEU A 109 -4.16 -0.62 -5.61
N SER A 110 -4.13 -0.94 -4.33
CA SER A 110 -5.30 -1.35 -3.55
C SER A 110 -5.63 -0.28 -2.52
N ASP A 111 -6.79 0.35 -2.67
CA ASP A 111 -7.28 1.42 -1.79
C ASP A 111 -6.18 2.43 -1.39
N PRO A 112 -5.41 3.00 -2.37
CA PRO A 112 -4.24 3.80 -2.07
C PRO A 112 -4.60 5.10 -1.35
N ALA A 113 -3.80 5.50 -0.37
CA ALA A 113 -3.99 6.74 0.39
C ALA A 113 -3.56 7.98 -0.41
N ILE A 114 -4.18 8.23 -1.57
CA ILE A 114 -3.90 9.36 -2.46
C ILE A 114 -5.05 10.37 -2.49
N GLY A 115 -4.75 11.62 -2.83
CA GLY A 115 -5.72 12.73 -2.85
C GLY A 115 -5.86 13.44 -1.52
N ASN A 116 -6.97 14.13 -1.30
CA ASN A 116 -7.20 14.90 -0.10
C ASN A 116 -7.67 14.03 1.06
N ILE A 117 -6.73 13.59 1.88
CA ILE A 117 -6.98 12.79 3.10
C ILE A 117 -6.91 13.63 4.38
N ALA A 118 -6.57 14.91 4.31
CA ALA A 118 -6.42 15.80 5.45
C ALA A 118 -7.72 16.53 5.79
N LYS A 119 -8.23 16.35 7.02
CA LYS A 119 -9.44 17.04 7.50
C LYS A 119 -9.18 18.46 8.04
N ASN A 120 -7.96 18.80 8.50
CA ASN A 120 -7.64 20.11 9.07
C ASN A 120 -6.15 20.48 8.90
N LYS A 121 -5.82 21.19 7.82
CA LYS A 121 -4.45 21.61 7.49
C LYS A 121 -3.84 22.59 8.50
N VAL A 122 -4.65 23.42 9.14
CA VAL A 122 -4.15 24.44 10.11
C VAL A 122 -3.64 23.74 11.37
N LEU A 123 -4.40 22.78 11.90
CA LEU A 123 -3.97 21.98 13.06
C LEU A 123 -2.65 21.25 12.79
N LEU A 124 -2.46 20.74 11.57
CA LEU A 124 -1.25 20.03 11.19
C LEU A 124 0.01 20.93 11.21
N ALA A 125 -0.14 22.23 10.90
CA ALA A 125 0.99 23.17 10.94
C ALA A 125 1.55 23.34 12.36
N PHE A 126 0.70 23.36 13.37
CA PHE A 126 1.13 23.45 14.79
C PHE A 126 1.82 22.18 15.28
N LEU A 127 1.45 21.02 14.72
CA LEU A 127 2.02 19.73 15.13
C LEU A 127 3.47 19.50 14.63
N LYS A 128 3.99 20.35 13.73
CA LYS A 128 5.37 20.23 13.22
C LYS A 128 6.46 20.24 14.28
N ILE A 129 6.19 20.85 15.45
CA ILE A 129 7.15 20.89 16.57
C ILE A 129 7.31 19.52 17.22
N PHE A 130 6.27 18.68 17.18
CA PHE A 130 6.20 17.38 17.84
C PHE A 130 6.41 16.20 16.90
N LYS A 131 7.27 16.32 15.89
CA LYS A 131 7.44 15.35 14.78
C LYS A 131 7.62 13.90 15.20
N LYS A 132 8.31 13.62 16.32
CA LYS A 132 8.56 12.26 16.82
C LYS A 132 7.49 11.73 17.79
N MET A 133 6.52 12.57 18.16
CA MET A 133 5.44 12.14 19.04
C MET A 133 4.57 11.12 18.32
N GLN A 134 4.28 10.01 18.99
CA GLN A 134 3.37 8.98 18.52
C GLN A 134 1.95 9.27 18.98
N ILE A 135 1.01 9.06 18.07
CA ILE A 135 -0.43 9.11 18.32
C ILE A 135 -1.07 7.83 17.79
N SER A 136 -2.32 7.57 18.18
CA SER A 136 -3.12 6.50 17.56
C SER A 136 -3.53 6.92 16.14
N ASN A 137 -3.47 5.99 15.18
CA ASN A 137 -3.95 6.21 13.81
C ASN A 137 -5.49 6.31 13.72
N ARG A 138 -6.20 5.92 14.79
CA ARG A 138 -7.67 5.95 14.91
C ARG A 138 -8.42 5.18 13.81
N ILE A 139 -7.80 4.22 13.18
CA ILE A 139 -8.47 3.32 12.23
C ILE A 139 -9.44 2.44 13.02
N LYS A 140 -10.70 2.45 12.62
CA LYS A 140 -11.71 1.58 13.19
C LYS A 140 -11.64 0.22 12.53
N LEU A 141 -11.54 -0.83 13.33
CA LEU A 141 -11.35 -2.20 12.82
C LEU A 141 -12.53 -2.68 11.96
N GLU A 142 -13.75 -2.23 12.28
CA GLU A 142 -14.94 -2.53 11.48
C GLU A 142 -14.93 -1.92 10.08
N ASP A 143 -14.12 -0.88 9.84
CA ASP A 143 -13.99 -0.26 8.52
C ASP A 143 -12.91 -0.94 7.65
N LEU A 144 -12.10 -1.85 8.22
CA LEU A 144 -11.08 -2.58 7.46
C LEU A 144 -11.68 -3.63 6.53
N SER A 145 -12.54 -4.50 7.05
CA SER A 145 -13.04 -5.66 6.31
C SER A 145 -14.50 -5.98 6.63
N THR A 146 -15.16 -6.69 5.71
CA THR A 146 -16.48 -7.30 5.94
C THR A 146 -16.38 -8.66 6.63
N ASN A 147 -15.16 -9.17 6.87
CA ASN A 147 -14.91 -10.49 7.45
C ASN A 147 -14.56 -10.39 8.94
N PRO A 148 -15.46 -10.80 9.87
CA PRO A 148 -15.19 -10.74 11.29
C PRO A 148 -13.93 -11.52 11.71
N ASN A 149 -13.66 -12.66 11.07
CA ASN A 149 -12.47 -13.47 11.36
C ASN A 149 -11.18 -12.74 10.98
N ALA A 150 -11.18 -11.98 9.86
CA ALA A 150 -10.05 -11.16 9.47
C ALA A 150 -9.82 -10.02 10.47
N ILE A 151 -10.89 -9.37 10.94
CA ILE A 151 -10.83 -8.33 11.96
C ILE A 151 -10.24 -8.89 13.27
N GLU A 152 -10.67 -10.09 13.69
CA GLU A 152 -10.15 -10.72 14.89
C GLU A 152 -8.66 -11.09 14.75
N LYS A 153 -8.26 -11.66 13.61
CA LYS A 153 -6.84 -11.92 13.30
C LYS A 153 -6.01 -10.65 13.35
N TYR A 154 -6.50 -9.56 12.75
CA TYR A 154 -5.83 -8.25 12.79
C TYR A 154 -5.65 -7.75 14.23
N LYS A 155 -6.71 -7.83 15.05
CA LYS A 155 -6.69 -7.39 16.45
C LYS A 155 -5.71 -8.17 17.32
N ASN A 156 -5.54 -9.47 17.04
CA ASN A 156 -4.70 -10.39 17.82
C ASN A 156 -3.27 -10.51 17.28
N ASP A 157 -2.96 -9.86 16.16
CA ASP A 157 -1.63 -9.89 15.58
C ASP A 157 -0.68 -8.95 16.32
N ILE A 158 0.32 -9.50 16.98
CA ILE A 158 1.31 -8.77 17.78
C ILE A 158 2.23 -7.87 16.95
N LEU A 159 2.28 -8.06 15.63
CA LEU A 159 3.08 -7.24 14.70
C LEU A 159 2.29 -6.04 14.17
N VAL A 160 0.97 -6.05 14.34
CA VAL A 160 0.08 -4.94 14.01
C VAL A 160 0.11 -3.91 15.16
N HIS A 161 -0.04 -2.63 14.82
CA HIS A 161 -0.10 -1.55 15.81
C HIS A 161 -0.93 -0.37 15.33
N ASP A 162 -1.47 0.39 16.26
CA ASP A 162 -2.24 1.61 16.02
C ASP A 162 -1.39 2.90 16.06
N LYS A 163 -0.08 2.80 16.17
CA LYS A 163 0.82 3.96 16.34
C LYS A 163 1.21 4.57 15.00
N ILE A 164 1.25 5.91 14.98
CA ILE A 164 1.80 6.72 13.90
C ILE A 164 2.48 7.94 14.47
N THR A 165 3.65 8.33 13.93
CA THR A 165 4.28 9.57 14.34
C THR A 165 3.67 10.77 13.62
N ILE A 166 3.73 11.95 14.26
CA ILE A 166 3.24 13.19 13.65
C ILE A 166 3.96 13.47 12.33
N ARG A 167 5.26 13.18 12.22
CA ARG A 167 5.99 13.38 10.95
C ARG A 167 5.47 12.48 9.84
N THR A 168 5.12 11.24 10.14
CA THR A 168 4.50 10.31 9.16
C THR A 168 3.12 10.80 8.74
N VAL A 169 2.31 11.30 9.67
CA VAL A 169 1.01 11.93 9.34
C VAL A 169 1.19 13.10 8.39
N LEU A 170 2.11 14.02 8.72
CA LEU A 170 2.39 15.20 7.89
C LEU A 170 2.91 14.84 6.50
N MET A 171 3.80 13.83 6.45
CA MET A 171 4.30 13.27 5.20
C MET A 171 3.16 12.68 4.37
N MET A 172 2.32 11.81 4.97
CA MET A 172 1.19 11.19 4.28
C MET A 172 0.27 12.24 3.64
N PHE A 173 -0.14 13.27 4.39
CA PHE A 173 -1.04 14.29 3.88
C PHE A 173 -0.43 15.10 2.74
N ASN A 174 0.84 15.50 2.87
CA ASN A 174 1.53 16.24 1.84
C ASN A 174 1.75 15.42 0.56
N GLU A 175 2.18 14.16 0.73
CA GLU A 175 2.47 13.31 -0.42
C GLU A 175 1.22 12.73 -1.07
N ALA A 176 0.11 12.56 -0.33
CA ALA A 176 -1.17 12.12 -0.89
C ALA A 176 -1.76 13.15 -1.89
N GLU A 177 -1.71 14.44 -1.56
CA GLU A 177 -2.11 15.51 -2.48
C GLU A 177 -1.23 15.51 -3.74
N LYS A 178 0.10 15.53 -3.55
CA LYS A 178 1.06 15.49 -4.67
C LYS A 178 0.92 14.25 -5.54
N ALA A 179 0.62 13.09 -4.94
CA ALA A 179 0.43 11.85 -5.68
C ALA A 179 -0.71 11.98 -6.70
N LEU A 180 -1.81 12.63 -6.32
CA LEU A 180 -2.95 12.85 -7.20
C LEU A 180 -2.70 14.03 -8.17
N GLU A 181 -2.14 15.13 -7.70
CA GLU A 181 -1.80 16.30 -8.56
C GLU A 181 -0.87 15.95 -9.71
N ARG A 182 0.02 14.96 -9.50
CA ARG A 182 1.00 14.50 -10.48
C ARG A 182 0.66 13.12 -11.05
N ILE A 183 -0.62 12.73 -11.04
CA ILE A 183 -1.04 11.39 -11.45
C ILE A 183 -0.75 11.11 -12.94
N GLU A 184 -0.74 12.15 -13.77
CA GLU A 184 -0.40 12.06 -15.20
C GLU A 184 1.07 11.68 -15.47
N GLU A 185 1.95 11.75 -14.46
CA GLU A 185 3.33 11.29 -14.57
C GLU A 185 3.45 9.76 -14.53
N LEU A 186 2.41 9.06 -14.08
CA LEU A 186 2.33 7.61 -14.16
C LEU A 186 2.05 7.19 -15.61
N LYS A 187 3.12 6.95 -16.39
CA LYS A 187 3.00 6.55 -17.81
C LYS A 187 2.96 5.03 -18.02
N LEU A 188 2.96 4.24 -16.94
CA LEU A 188 2.95 2.77 -16.97
C LEU A 188 1.53 2.22 -16.79
N PRO A 189 1.24 1.02 -17.29
CA PRO A 189 -0.02 0.34 -17.02
C PRO A 189 -0.28 0.25 -15.53
N THR A 190 -1.43 0.77 -15.08
CA THR A 190 -1.78 0.83 -13.66
C THR A 190 -3.17 0.24 -13.43
N LEU A 191 -3.28 -0.65 -12.45
CA LEU A 191 -4.55 -1.20 -11.96
C LEU A 191 -4.87 -0.60 -10.60
N LEU A 192 -5.96 0.16 -10.53
CA LEU A 192 -6.48 0.76 -9.29
C LEU A 192 -7.71 -0.02 -8.82
N LEU A 193 -7.58 -0.72 -7.71
CA LEU A 193 -8.63 -1.52 -7.06
C LEU A 193 -9.11 -0.81 -5.80
N TYR A 194 -10.43 -0.65 -5.61
CA TYR A 194 -10.93 0.01 -4.41
C TYR A 194 -12.34 -0.45 -4.02
N GLY A 195 -12.60 -0.41 -2.71
CA GLY A 195 -13.89 -0.72 -2.13
C GLY A 195 -14.80 0.50 -2.10
N LYS A 196 -16.06 0.37 -2.60
CA LYS A 196 -17.02 1.48 -2.58
C LYS A 196 -17.48 1.87 -1.16
N GLU A 197 -17.37 0.96 -0.20
CA GLU A 197 -17.70 1.20 1.21
C GLU A 197 -16.46 1.46 2.08
N ASP A 198 -15.31 1.79 1.47
CA ASP A 198 -14.14 2.24 2.20
C ASP A 198 -14.42 3.58 2.91
N LYS A 199 -14.28 3.58 4.24
CA LYS A 199 -14.47 4.77 5.09
C LYS A 199 -13.15 5.33 5.63
N ILE A 200 -12.04 4.66 5.34
CA ILE A 200 -10.69 5.04 5.76
C ILE A 200 -10.11 6.04 4.78
N ILE A 201 -10.28 5.76 3.47
CA ILE A 201 -9.85 6.62 2.37
C ILE A 201 -11.07 7.30 1.72
N ASN A 202 -10.88 8.52 1.24
CA ASN A 202 -11.89 9.18 0.43
C ASN A 202 -11.83 8.69 -1.02
N VAL A 203 -12.57 7.64 -1.33
CA VAL A 203 -12.56 7.02 -2.67
C VAL A 203 -13.08 7.93 -3.77
N SER A 204 -13.84 9.01 -3.47
CA SER A 204 -14.26 9.99 -4.47
C SER A 204 -13.09 10.78 -5.08
N GLU A 205 -11.93 10.80 -4.44
CA GLU A 205 -10.71 11.36 -5.02
C GLU A 205 -10.25 10.61 -6.28
N TYR A 206 -10.60 9.32 -6.40
CA TYR A 206 -10.25 8.50 -7.57
C TYR A 206 -11.07 8.86 -8.83
N ASP A 207 -12.17 9.60 -8.69
CA ASP A 207 -12.93 10.12 -9.83
C ASP A 207 -12.12 11.14 -10.64
N LYS A 208 -11.17 11.82 -10.00
CA LYS A 208 -10.25 12.77 -10.64
C LYS A 208 -9.19 12.09 -11.53
N ILE A 209 -9.03 10.77 -11.42
CA ILE A 209 -8.08 9.99 -12.22
C ILE A 209 -8.76 9.65 -13.55
N ILE A 210 -8.29 10.24 -14.63
CA ILE A 210 -8.88 10.12 -15.98
C ILE A 210 -7.90 9.56 -17.03
N GLN A 211 -6.72 9.11 -16.61
CA GLN A 211 -5.66 8.62 -17.48
C GLN A 211 -6.02 7.25 -18.09
N ASP A 212 -5.89 7.09 -19.41
CA ASP A 212 -6.24 5.87 -20.14
C ASP A 212 -5.41 4.64 -19.75
N ASN A 213 -4.18 4.85 -19.27
CA ASN A 213 -3.31 3.79 -18.78
C ASN A 213 -3.63 3.33 -17.35
N ILE A 214 -4.63 3.93 -16.69
CA ILE A 214 -5.07 3.56 -15.33
C ILE A 214 -6.45 2.91 -15.40
N THR A 215 -6.47 1.58 -15.27
CA THR A 215 -7.72 0.82 -15.19
C THR A 215 -8.24 0.84 -13.75
N LYS A 216 -9.43 1.43 -13.56
CA LYS A 216 -10.10 1.49 -12.25
C LYS A 216 -11.12 0.35 -12.14
N VAL A 217 -11.06 -0.41 -11.03
CA VAL A 217 -12.03 -1.45 -10.70
C VAL A 217 -12.54 -1.22 -9.28
N SER A 218 -13.83 -0.90 -9.16
CA SER A 218 -14.50 -0.72 -7.88
C SER A 218 -15.22 -1.99 -7.45
N PHE A 219 -15.29 -2.24 -6.15
CA PHE A 219 -15.95 -3.40 -5.57
C PHE A 219 -17.13 -2.97 -4.69
N GLU A 220 -18.33 -3.41 -5.07
CA GLU A 220 -19.52 -3.25 -4.24
C GLU A 220 -19.34 -3.93 -2.89
N LYS A 221 -19.83 -3.34 -1.81
CA LYS A 221 -19.64 -3.83 -0.42
C LYS A 221 -18.17 -4.02 -0.02
N GLY A 222 -17.22 -3.61 -0.85
CA GLY A 222 -15.79 -3.64 -0.53
C GLY A 222 -15.46 -2.55 0.49
N LYS A 223 -14.76 -2.92 1.56
CA LYS A 223 -14.14 -2.03 2.51
C LYS A 223 -12.65 -1.87 2.20
N HIS A 224 -11.91 -1.26 3.10
CA HIS A 224 -10.51 -0.89 2.89
C HIS A 224 -9.59 -2.07 2.53
N GLU A 225 -9.73 -3.22 3.19
CA GLU A 225 -8.93 -4.42 2.94
C GLU A 225 -9.69 -5.39 2.03
N LEU A 226 -9.75 -5.13 0.72
CA LEU A 226 -10.45 -5.97 -0.27
C LEU A 226 -9.97 -7.43 -0.24
N PHE A 227 -8.68 -7.64 0.05
CA PHE A 227 -8.04 -8.96 0.15
C PHE A 227 -8.52 -9.80 1.35
N GLU A 228 -9.28 -9.20 2.27
CA GLU A 228 -9.90 -9.87 3.43
C GLU A 228 -11.43 -9.75 3.41
N CYS A 229 -12.04 -9.08 2.43
CA CYS A 229 -13.49 -8.89 2.35
C CYS A 229 -14.20 -10.14 1.82
N ILE A 230 -15.18 -10.69 2.55
CA ILE A 230 -15.91 -11.92 2.20
C ILE A 230 -16.47 -11.88 0.78
N TYR A 231 -17.06 -10.74 0.37
CA TYR A 231 -17.76 -10.60 -0.91
C TYR A 231 -16.82 -10.39 -2.10
N ASN A 232 -15.60 -9.88 -1.87
CA ASN A 232 -14.76 -9.31 -2.91
C ASN A 232 -13.43 -10.04 -3.09
N GLU A 233 -12.95 -10.76 -2.07
CA GLU A 233 -11.61 -11.35 -2.03
C GLU A 233 -11.25 -12.14 -3.29
N LYS A 234 -12.13 -13.05 -3.73
CA LYS A 234 -11.89 -13.87 -4.93
C LYS A 234 -11.78 -13.01 -6.20
N ALA A 235 -12.70 -12.05 -6.37
CA ALA A 235 -12.70 -11.17 -7.53
C ALA A 235 -11.49 -10.23 -7.52
N PHE A 236 -11.10 -9.73 -6.35
CA PHE A 236 -9.91 -8.92 -6.15
C PHE A 236 -8.64 -9.67 -6.58
N TYR A 237 -8.44 -10.88 -6.09
CA TYR A 237 -7.28 -11.69 -6.47
C TYR A 237 -7.27 -12.04 -7.97
N ASN A 238 -8.43 -12.40 -8.54
CA ASN A 238 -8.52 -12.68 -9.97
C ASN A 238 -8.09 -11.48 -10.82
N LYS A 239 -8.51 -10.25 -10.46
CA LYS A 239 -8.12 -9.03 -11.17
C LYS A 239 -6.60 -8.78 -11.11
N ILE A 240 -5.98 -9.06 -9.98
CA ILE A 240 -4.52 -8.97 -9.85
C ILE A 240 -3.82 -9.98 -10.77
N ILE A 241 -4.24 -11.25 -10.72
CA ILE A 241 -3.62 -12.31 -11.53
C ILE A 241 -3.82 -12.06 -13.04
N GLU A 242 -5.04 -11.65 -13.46
CA GLU A 242 -5.29 -11.23 -14.85
C GLU A 242 -4.31 -10.13 -15.27
N PHE A 243 -4.17 -9.08 -14.46
CA PHE A 243 -3.32 -7.94 -14.79
C PHE A 243 -1.82 -8.27 -14.80
N VAL A 244 -1.37 -9.13 -13.92
CA VAL A 244 0.02 -9.60 -13.87
C VAL A 244 0.40 -10.39 -15.12
N ASN A 245 -0.53 -11.18 -15.65
CA ASN A 245 -0.31 -12.07 -16.79
C ASN A 245 -0.53 -11.41 -18.17
N LEU A 246 -1.07 -10.19 -18.23
CA LEU A 246 -1.15 -9.38 -19.46
C LEU A 246 0.24 -8.90 -19.89
#